data_6f7ef1b82091212c4a676c19af2e4b9e
#
_entry.id   6f7ef1b82091212c4a676c19af2e4b9e
#
_cell.length_a   1.000
_cell.length_b   1.000
_cell.length_c   1.000
_cell.angle_alpha   90.00
_cell.angle_beta   90.00
_cell.angle_gamma   90.00
#
_symmetry.space_group_name_H-M   'P 1'
#
loop_
_entity.id
_entity.type
_entity.pdbx_description
1 polymer ?
#
loop_
_entity_poly.entity_id
_entity_poly.type
_entity_poly.pdbx_seq_one_letter_code
_entity_poly.pdbx_strand_id
1 'polypeptide(L)'
;MLDLAARVAMRGVGAVEPNPTVGCVIGREHAGGVEILAIGHHGRFGGLHAEAEALRVCSERGIDPAGATAWVTLEPCNHQGKQPPCARALIDARIKRVVYASPDPNPVAIGGAGALREAGVTVDESDESDAAIRSSAPFRYRIETGLPWVVAKWAQTIDGFVATSAGDSKWISNLFSRRSVHRLRAKVDAIVTGIGTVLADDPLMTARDVPLRRLARRVVVDPKGRLPLDCQLVRSVTGGAPLTVAVSPSVLERNADWYRTLLERGVDVVAFEPDAEGRFVIADLLRWLARERQVSTAMVESGPKLLGAMHEEGLLNQLLVFIAPTLLGDPAAQSSVGGSPIASIAGAARYRLDHMKRFGDDVRLLYRATD
;
A
#
# COMPACT_ATOMS: atom_id res chain seq x y z
N MET A 1 -9.38 -22.86 0.26
CA MET A 1 -10.24 -21.91 -0.51
C MET A 1 -9.88 -20.45 -0.20
N LEU A 2 -9.56 -20.09 1.02
CA LEU A 2 -9.13 -18.72 1.37
C LEU A 2 -7.89 -18.24 0.59
N ASP A 3 -6.91 -19.10 0.32
CA ASP A 3 -5.76 -18.72 -0.54
C ASP A 3 -6.16 -18.39 -1.99
N LEU A 4 -7.19 -19.05 -2.50
CA LEU A 4 -7.74 -18.71 -3.81
C LEU A 4 -8.48 -17.36 -3.76
N ALA A 5 -9.29 -17.13 -2.73
CA ALA A 5 -9.94 -15.85 -2.48
C ALA A 5 -8.90 -14.72 -2.36
N ALA A 6 -7.81 -14.93 -1.62
CA ALA A 6 -6.70 -13.98 -1.52
C ALA A 6 -6.05 -13.66 -2.87
N ARG A 7 -5.77 -14.68 -3.68
CA ARG A 7 -5.18 -14.47 -5.02
C ARG A 7 -6.05 -13.61 -5.93
N VAL A 8 -7.37 -13.80 -5.87
CA VAL A 8 -8.27 -12.98 -6.71
C VAL A 8 -8.52 -11.60 -6.12
N ALA A 9 -8.52 -11.45 -4.79
CA ALA A 9 -8.55 -10.15 -4.11
C ALA A 9 -7.47 -9.21 -4.64
N MET A 10 -6.24 -9.71 -4.83
CA MET A 10 -5.10 -8.92 -5.33
C MET A 10 -5.30 -8.33 -6.73
N ARG A 11 -6.32 -8.76 -7.48
CA ARG A 11 -6.70 -8.14 -8.76
C ARG A 11 -7.31 -6.76 -8.57
N GLY A 12 -7.86 -6.47 -7.38
CA GLY A 12 -8.44 -5.17 -7.03
C GLY A 12 -7.40 -4.09 -6.68
N VAL A 13 -6.17 -4.48 -6.30
CA VAL A 13 -5.13 -3.54 -5.85
C VAL A 13 -4.88 -2.43 -6.85
N GLY A 14 -4.95 -1.18 -6.40
CA GLY A 14 -4.79 0.04 -7.18
C GLY A 14 -6.08 0.51 -7.87
N ALA A 15 -7.21 -0.17 -7.68
CA ALA A 15 -8.49 0.21 -8.27
C ALA A 15 -9.64 0.33 -7.25
N VAL A 16 -9.49 -0.28 -6.07
CA VAL A 16 -10.58 -0.34 -5.06
C VAL A 16 -10.40 0.66 -3.93
N GLU A 17 -9.17 1.13 -3.68
CA GLU A 17 -8.88 2.01 -2.55
C GLU A 17 -9.70 3.31 -2.63
N PRO A 18 -10.18 3.81 -1.50
CA PRO A 18 -9.82 3.44 -0.13
C PRO A 18 -10.52 2.20 0.45
N ASN A 19 -11.33 1.47 -0.33
CA ASN A 19 -11.96 0.22 0.09
C ASN A 19 -10.93 -0.91 0.23
N PRO A 20 -11.25 -1.98 1.03
CA PRO A 20 -10.37 -3.14 1.13
C PRO A 20 -10.33 -3.95 -0.16
N THR A 21 -9.20 -4.59 -0.41
CA THR A 21 -9.11 -5.66 -1.40
C THR A 21 -9.72 -6.93 -0.84
N VAL A 22 -10.84 -7.33 -1.40
CA VAL A 22 -11.58 -8.51 -0.96
C VAL A 22 -11.77 -9.50 -2.12
N GLY A 23 -11.67 -10.79 -1.80
CA GLY A 23 -11.99 -11.89 -2.71
C GLY A 23 -12.96 -12.86 -2.05
N CYS A 24 -13.81 -13.45 -2.86
CA CYS A 24 -14.81 -14.43 -2.46
C CYS A 24 -14.78 -15.64 -3.39
N VAL A 25 -14.83 -16.84 -2.82
CA VAL A 25 -15.03 -18.10 -3.53
C VAL A 25 -16.32 -18.74 -3.01
N ILE A 26 -17.25 -19.09 -3.89
CA ILE A 26 -18.45 -19.85 -3.54
C ILE A 26 -18.27 -21.27 -4.08
N GLY A 27 -18.53 -22.29 -3.25
CA GLY A 27 -18.37 -23.68 -3.65
C GLY A 27 -19.17 -24.63 -2.80
N ARG A 28 -19.31 -25.88 -3.29
CA ARG A 28 -19.93 -26.99 -2.55
C ARG A 28 -18.88 -27.95 -2.04
N GLU A 29 -18.90 -28.22 -0.76
CA GLU A 29 -18.05 -29.23 -0.13
C GLU A 29 -18.66 -30.63 -0.34
N HIS A 30 -17.84 -31.58 -0.72
CA HIS A 30 -18.18 -33.00 -0.86
C HIS A 30 -17.00 -33.89 -0.44
N ALA A 31 -17.18 -35.21 -0.36
CA ALA A 31 -16.15 -36.14 0.11
C ALA A 31 -14.84 -36.11 -0.69
N GLY A 32 -14.87 -35.67 -1.95
CA GLY A 32 -13.69 -35.57 -2.83
C GLY A 32 -13.05 -34.18 -2.89
N GLY A 33 -13.55 -33.20 -2.14
CA GLY A 33 -13.01 -31.83 -2.14
C GLY A 33 -14.08 -30.75 -2.26
N VAL A 34 -13.78 -29.68 -2.98
CA VAL A 34 -14.69 -28.52 -3.17
C VAL A 34 -14.92 -28.29 -4.66
N GLU A 35 -16.17 -28.37 -5.08
CA GLU A 35 -16.62 -27.89 -6.37
C GLU A 35 -16.73 -26.35 -6.33
N ILE A 36 -15.96 -25.65 -7.13
CA ILE A 36 -16.01 -24.19 -7.20
C ILE A 36 -17.15 -23.76 -8.14
N LEU A 37 -18.15 -23.07 -7.60
CA LEU A 37 -19.31 -22.56 -8.33
C LEU A 37 -19.02 -21.19 -8.95
N ALA A 38 -18.42 -20.28 -8.17
CA ALA A 38 -18.10 -18.92 -8.60
C ALA A 38 -16.91 -18.34 -7.82
N ILE A 39 -16.28 -17.35 -8.43
CA ILE A 39 -15.21 -16.56 -7.85
C ILE A 39 -15.50 -15.10 -8.11
N GLY A 40 -15.45 -14.27 -7.07
CA GLY A 40 -15.61 -12.82 -7.14
C GLY A 40 -14.47 -12.08 -6.47
N HIS A 41 -14.27 -10.84 -6.84
CA HIS A 41 -13.39 -9.90 -6.15
C HIS A 41 -13.94 -8.48 -6.27
N HIS A 42 -13.63 -7.63 -5.29
CA HIS A 42 -13.89 -6.21 -5.43
C HIS A 42 -12.99 -5.64 -6.52
N GLY A 43 -13.58 -5.24 -7.66
CA GLY A 43 -12.81 -4.90 -8.87
C GLY A 43 -12.47 -3.43 -9.01
N ARG A 44 -13.30 -2.52 -8.42
CA ARG A 44 -13.11 -1.06 -8.48
C ARG A 44 -13.88 -0.36 -7.37
N PHE A 45 -13.41 0.79 -6.95
CA PHE A 45 -14.12 1.65 -6.00
C PHE A 45 -15.55 1.94 -6.45
N GLY A 46 -16.52 1.73 -5.56
CA GLY A 46 -17.94 1.91 -5.83
C GLY A 46 -18.60 0.82 -6.70
N GLY A 47 -17.85 -0.20 -7.13
CA GLY A 47 -18.36 -1.40 -7.79
C GLY A 47 -18.88 -2.45 -6.82
N LEU A 48 -19.28 -3.62 -7.35
CA LEU A 48 -19.73 -4.76 -6.54
C LEU A 48 -18.62 -5.20 -5.56
N HIS A 49 -19.02 -5.58 -4.36
CA HIS A 49 -18.16 -6.27 -3.42
C HIS A 49 -17.90 -7.71 -3.88
N ALA A 50 -16.92 -8.37 -3.34
CA ALA A 50 -16.46 -9.68 -3.79
C ALA A 50 -17.56 -10.74 -3.74
N GLU A 51 -18.37 -10.72 -2.67
CA GLU A 51 -19.49 -11.63 -2.46
C GLU A 51 -20.59 -11.40 -3.50
N ALA A 52 -20.98 -10.14 -3.68
CA ALA A 52 -22.00 -9.76 -4.68
C ALA A 52 -21.52 -10.09 -6.10
N GLU A 53 -20.24 -9.92 -6.41
CA GLU A 53 -19.65 -10.30 -7.69
C GLU A 53 -19.68 -11.83 -7.89
N ALA A 54 -19.35 -12.63 -6.85
CA ALA A 54 -19.43 -14.08 -6.92
C ALA A 54 -20.88 -14.57 -7.14
N LEU A 55 -21.85 -13.97 -6.44
CA LEU A 55 -23.28 -14.27 -6.61
C LEU A 55 -23.77 -13.88 -8.01
N ARG A 56 -23.32 -12.74 -8.55
CA ARG A 56 -23.61 -12.32 -9.93
C ARG A 56 -23.11 -13.36 -10.95
N VAL A 57 -21.90 -13.87 -10.74
CA VAL A 57 -21.33 -14.93 -11.60
C VAL A 57 -22.18 -16.21 -11.52
N CYS A 58 -22.66 -16.61 -10.33
CA CYS A 58 -23.59 -17.74 -10.19
C CYS A 58 -24.88 -17.50 -11.02
N SER A 59 -25.49 -16.33 -10.86
CA SER A 59 -26.73 -15.97 -11.60
C SER A 59 -26.54 -16.00 -13.10
N GLU A 60 -25.48 -15.40 -13.63
CA GLU A 60 -25.19 -15.37 -15.08
C GLU A 60 -24.95 -16.76 -15.69
N ARG A 61 -24.46 -17.70 -14.86
CA ARG A 61 -24.22 -19.07 -15.29
C ARG A 61 -25.40 -20.01 -15.03
N GLY A 62 -26.50 -19.52 -14.46
CA GLY A 62 -27.62 -20.33 -14.07
C GLY A 62 -27.32 -21.33 -12.95
N ILE A 63 -26.34 -21.02 -12.09
CA ILE A 63 -25.93 -21.87 -10.96
C ILE A 63 -26.65 -21.39 -9.70
N ASP A 64 -27.43 -22.29 -9.05
CA ASP A 64 -28.02 -22.01 -7.74
C ASP A 64 -26.96 -22.20 -6.64
N PRO A 65 -26.57 -21.13 -5.90
CA PRO A 65 -25.59 -21.23 -4.82
C PRO A 65 -26.18 -21.73 -3.50
N ALA A 66 -27.48 -22.06 -3.44
CA ALA A 66 -28.12 -22.51 -2.21
C ALA A 66 -27.41 -23.74 -1.61
N GLY A 67 -27.19 -23.70 -0.30
CA GLY A 67 -26.50 -24.75 0.45
C GLY A 67 -24.97 -24.75 0.31
N ALA A 68 -24.39 -23.83 -0.50
CA ALA A 68 -22.94 -23.70 -0.68
C ALA A 68 -22.24 -23.03 0.52
N THR A 69 -20.91 -23.09 0.51
CA THR A 69 -20.01 -22.34 1.41
C THR A 69 -19.40 -21.16 0.65
N ALA A 70 -19.34 -19.99 1.28
CA ALA A 70 -18.63 -18.83 0.80
C ALA A 70 -17.35 -18.62 1.63
N TRP A 71 -16.17 -18.60 0.99
CA TRP A 71 -14.89 -18.24 1.60
C TRP A 71 -14.54 -16.82 1.20
N VAL A 72 -14.40 -15.93 2.17
CA VAL A 72 -14.18 -14.49 1.97
C VAL A 72 -12.95 -14.04 2.73
N THR A 73 -12.14 -13.17 2.15
CA THR A 73 -10.90 -12.69 2.80
C THR A 73 -11.13 -11.69 3.92
N LEU A 74 -12.33 -11.10 4.03
CA LEU A 74 -12.71 -10.14 5.05
C LEU A 74 -14.16 -10.44 5.47
N GLU A 75 -14.54 -10.15 6.72
CA GLU A 75 -15.91 -10.28 7.19
C GLU A 75 -16.91 -9.59 6.24
N PRO A 76 -17.98 -10.26 5.79
CA PRO A 76 -18.99 -9.65 4.94
C PRO A 76 -19.65 -8.44 5.61
N CYS A 77 -19.72 -7.31 4.93
CA CYS A 77 -20.27 -6.08 5.48
C CYS A 77 -21.78 -6.17 5.81
N ASN A 78 -22.22 -5.40 6.83
CA ASN A 78 -23.62 -5.32 7.27
C ASN A 78 -24.21 -3.89 7.17
N HIS A 79 -23.62 -3.00 6.39
CA HIS A 79 -24.14 -1.64 6.22
C HIS A 79 -24.75 -1.42 4.84
N GLN A 80 -25.74 -0.57 4.79
CA GLN A 80 -26.30 -0.08 3.53
C GLN A 80 -25.41 1.05 2.99
N GLY A 81 -24.59 0.73 2.01
CA GLY A 81 -23.74 1.68 1.32
C GLY A 81 -24.24 1.98 -0.09
N LYS A 82 -23.31 2.10 -1.06
CA LYS A 82 -23.63 2.16 -2.49
C LYS A 82 -24.21 0.84 -3.02
N GLN A 83 -23.97 -0.24 -2.30
CA GLN A 83 -24.47 -1.58 -2.56
C GLN A 83 -25.24 -2.09 -1.33
N PRO A 84 -26.19 -3.04 -1.49
CA PRO A 84 -26.80 -3.72 -0.35
C PRO A 84 -25.73 -4.44 0.51
N PRO A 85 -26.02 -4.67 1.81
CA PRO A 85 -25.10 -5.41 2.69
C PRO A 85 -24.77 -6.80 2.12
N CYS A 86 -23.48 -7.17 2.11
CA CYS A 86 -23.06 -8.47 1.61
C CYS A 86 -23.63 -9.62 2.46
N ALA A 87 -23.75 -9.43 3.78
CA ALA A 87 -24.40 -10.40 4.66
C ALA A 87 -25.84 -10.71 4.18
N ARG A 88 -26.60 -9.67 3.84
CA ARG A 88 -27.97 -9.84 3.33
C ARG A 88 -28.00 -10.56 1.98
N ALA A 89 -27.11 -10.22 1.05
CA ALA A 89 -27.03 -10.88 -0.25
C ALA A 89 -26.70 -12.38 -0.13
N LEU A 90 -25.83 -12.76 0.81
CA LEU A 90 -25.49 -14.16 1.09
C LEU A 90 -26.68 -14.92 1.71
N ILE A 91 -27.43 -14.30 2.63
CA ILE A 91 -28.66 -14.87 3.22
C ILE A 91 -29.73 -15.11 2.14
N ASP A 92 -30.00 -14.11 1.30
CA ASP A 92 -31.00 -14.20 0.24
C ASP A 92 -30.62 -15.26 -0.81
N ALA A 93 -29.34 -15.48 -1.04
CA ALA A 93 -28.79 -16.57 -1.86
C ALA A 93 -28.78 -17.94 -1.18
N ARG A 94 -29.28 -18.03 0.06
CA ARG A 94 -29.36 -19.26 0.86
C ARG A 94 -28.00 -19.96 1.02
N ILE A 95 -26.93 -19.16 1.16
CA ILE A 95 -25.61 -19.70 1.51
C ILE A 95 -25.69 -20.38 2.88
N LYS A 96 -25.20 -21.61 2.99
CA LYS A 96 -25.26 -22.41 4.23
C LYS A 96 -24.16 -22.07 5.22
N ARG A 97 -22.98 -21.73 4.71
CA ARG A 97 -21.78 -21.48 5.53
C ARG A 97 -20.95 -20.33 4.96
N VAL A 98 -20.42 -19.50 5.83
CA VAL A 98 -19.45 -18.45 5.48
C VAL A 98 -18.19 -18.67 6.31
N VAL A 99 -17.03 -18.68 5.63
CA VAL A 99 -15.70 -18.72 6.26
C VAL A 99 -14.98 -17.44 5.88
N TYR A 100 -14.58 -16.63 6.85
CA TYR A 100 -13.82 -15.40 6.59
C TYR A 100 -12.47 -15.38 7.31
N ALA A 101 -11.49 -14.66 6.73
CA ALA A 101 -10.11 -14.70 7.24
C ALA A 101 -9.79 -13.59 8.25
N SER A 102 -10.51 -12.47 8.23
CA SER A 102 -10.28 -11.35 9.15
C SER A 102 -11.57 -10.62 9.45
N PRO A 103 -11.77 -10.14 10.68
CA PRO A 103 -12.87 -9.24 10.99
C PRO A 103 -12.68 -7.90 10.28
N ASP A 104 -13.79 -7.22 10.00
CA ASP A 104 -13.75 -5.85 9.46
C ASP A 104 -13.61 -4.86 10.63
N PRO A 105 -12.51 -4.08 10.74
CA PRO A 105 -12.32 -3.12 11.81
C PRO A 105 -13.14 -1.84 11.64
N ASN A 106 -13.82 -1.66 10.50
CA ASN A 106 -14.59 -0.45 10.22
C ASN A 106 -15.91 -0.45 11.01
N PRO A 107 -16.09 0.48 12.01
CA PRO A 107 -17.30 0.50 12.85
C PRO A 107 -18.61 0.62 12.08
N VAL A 108 -18.55 1.13 10.85
CA VAL A 108 -19.74 1.28 9.99
C VAL A 108 -20.10 -0.05 9.31
N ALA A 109 -19.14 -0.94 9.08
CA ALA A 109 -19.30 -2.16 8.27
C ALA A 109 -19.47 -3.44 9.11
N ILE A 110 -19.07 -3.40 10.39
CA ILE A 110 -19.04 -4.57 11.28
C ILE A 110 -20.44 -5.18 11.50
N GLY A 111 -20.46 -6.43 11.97
CA GLY A 111 -21.67 -7.15 12.40
C GLY A 111 -22.28 -8.05 11.33
N GLY A 112 -21.60 -8.22 10.20
CA GLY A 112 -22.06 -9.14 9.17
C GLY A 112 -22.06 -10.60 9.63
N ALA A 113 -21.05 -11.00 10.38
CA ALA A 113 -20.98 -12.32 10.99
C ALA A 113 -22.15 -12.58 11.97
N GLY A 114 -22.53 -11.56 12.75
CA GLY A 114 -23.70 -11.61 13.64
C GLY A 114 -24.99 -11.79 12.87
N ALA A 115 -25.25 -10.93 11.88
CA ALA A 115 -26.45 -10.99 11.06
C ALA A 115 -26.60 -12.32 10.29
N LEU A 116 -25.49 -12.88 9.80
CA LEU A 116 -25.47 -14.19 9.16
C LEU A 116 -25.85 -15.31 10.16
N ARG A 117 -25.29 -15.32 11.39
CA ARG A 117 -25.63 -16.29 12.42
C ARG A 117 -27.09 -16.21 12.86
N GLU A 118 -27.63 -15.00 13.04
CA GLU A 118 -29.04 -14.77 13.37
C GLU A 118 -29.98 -15.31 12.29
N ALA A 119 -29.56 -15.30 11.04
CA ALA A 119 -30.28 -15.88 9.90
C ALA A 119 -30.08 -17.40 9.73
N GLY A 120 -29.35 -18.07 10.64
CA GLY A 120 -29.10 -19.51 10.61
C GLY A 120 -27.95 -19.95 9.71
N VAL A 121 -27.11 -19.03 9.22
CA VAL A 121 -25.91 -19.34 8.45
C VAL A 121 -24.78 -19.75 9.43
N THR A 122 -24.09 -20.86 9.15
CA THR A 122 -22.87 -21.21 9.90
C THR A 122 -21.76 -20.24 9.55
N VAL A 123 -21.13 -19.61 10.54
CA VAL A 123 -20.09 -18.60 10.32
C VAL A 123 -18.84 -18.92 11.13
N ASP A 124 -17.74 -19.13 10.42
CA ASP A 124 -16.42 -19.43 10.98
C ASP A 124 -15.42 -18.32 10.62
N GLU A 125 -14.64 -17.90 11.60
CA GLU A 125 -13.41 -17.13 11.38
C GLU A 125 -12.25 -18.13 11.27
N SER A 126 -11.34 -17.93 10.31
CA SER A 126 -10.24 -18.84 10.06
C SER A 126 -8.94 -18.08 9.81
N ASP A 127 -7.92 -18.39 10.58
CA ASP A 127 -6.55 -17.89 10.48
C ASP A 127 -5.62 -18.77 9.62
N GLU A 128 -6.16 -19.82 8.99
CA GLU A 128 -5.38 -20.79 8.22
C GLU A 128 -4.70 -20.20 6.96
N SER A 129 -5.15 -19.03 6.46
CA SER A 129 -4.59 -18.39 5.28
C SER A 129 -3.96 -17.03 5.59
N ASP A 130 -2.70 -17.03 5.86
CA ASP A 130 -1.87 -15.81 5.93
C ASP A 130 -2.08 -14.88 4.74
N ALA A 131 -2.24 -15.43 3.52
CA ALA A 131 -2.45 -14.65 2.31
C ALA A 131 -3.81 -13.92 2.33
N ALA A 132 -4.86 -14.57 2.86
CA ALA A 132 -6.18 -13.96 2.99
C ALA A 132 -6.19 -12.84 4.05
N ILE A 133 -5.60 -13.09 5.21
CA ILE A 133 -5.44 -12.09 6.27
C ILE A 133 -4.69 -10.86 5.74
N ARG A 134 -3.63 -11.08 4.95
CA ARG A 134 -2.78 -10.01 4.42
C ARG A 134 -3.40 -9.23 3.27
N SER A 135 -4.37 -9.80 2.56
CA SER A 135 -4.97 -9.14 1.39
C SER A 135 -5.61 -7.79 1.72
N SER A 136 -6.19 -7.64 2.90
CA SER A 136 -6.82 -6.41 3.39
C SER A 136 -5.96 -5.62 4.39
N ALA A 137 -4.69 -6.03 4.65
CA ALA A 137 -3.84 -5.40 5.66
C ALA A 137 -3.69 -3.86 5.51
N PRO A 138 -3.50 -3.28 4.31
CA PRO A 138 -3.41 -1.82 4.16
C PRO A 138 -4.68 -1.10 4.59
N PHE A 139 -5.84 -1.65 4.29
CA PHE A 139 -7.13 -1.10 4.71
C PHE A 139 -7.29 -1.18 6.22
N ARG A 140 -7.08 -2.37 6.81
CA ARG A 140 -7.22 -2.57 8.26
C ARG A 140 -6.28 -1.65 9.04
N TYR A 141 -5.00 -1.63 8.68
CA TYR A 141 -4.00 -0.77 9.30
C TYR A 141 -4.43 0.71 9.27
N ARG A 142 -4.94 1.19 8.12
CA ARG A 142 -5.43 2.57 8.01
C ARG A 142 -6.62 2.86 8.93
N ILE A 143 -7.57 1.94 9.06
CA ILE A 143 -8.74 2.12 9.94
C ILE A 143 -8.32 2.11 11.42
N GLU A 144 -7.42 1.19 11.80
CA GLU A 144 -6.98 0.99 13.18
C GLU A 144 -6.04 2.11 13.67
N THR A 145 -5.16 2.61 12.80
CA THR A 145 -4.08 3.55 13.21
C THR A 145 -4.25 4.97 12.68
N GLY A 146 -5.10 5.17 11.67
CA GLY A 146 -5.20 6.44 10.94
C GLY A 146 -4.01 6.70 10.01
N LEU A 147 -3.08 5.75 9.82
CA LEU A 147 -1.89 5.86 8.98
C LEU A 147 -2.05 5.03 7.70
N PRO A 148 -1.46 5.43 6.56
CA PRO A 148 -1.39 4.58 5.38
C PRO A 148 -0.37 3.45 5.61
N TRP A 149 -0.56 2.33 4.92
CA TRP A 149 0.43 1.27 4.85
C TRP A 149 1.65 1.74 4.05
N VAL A 150 2.82 1.70 4.66
CA VAL A 150 4.07 2.21 4.07
C VAL A 150 4.92 1.07 3.53
N VAL A 151 5.26 1.16 2.24
CA VAL A 151 6.19 0.27 1.55
C VAL A 151 7.48 1.04 1.25
N ALA A 152 8.53 0.84 2.02
CA ALA A 152 9.85 1.41 1.73
C ALA A 152 10.53 0.60 0.62
N LYS A 153 10.97 1.27 -0.45
CA LYS A 153 11.63 0.62 -1.59
C LYS A 153 13.00 1.23 -1.83
N TRP A 154 14.00 0.36 -1.96
CA TRP A 154 15.31 0.75 -2.49
C TRP A 154 15.95 -0.35 -3.32
N ALA A 155 17.00 -0.01 -4.05
CA ALA A 155 17.90 -0.95 -4.68
C ALA A 155 19.30 -0.78 -4.10
N GLN A 156 19.98 -1.88 -3.82
CA GLN A 156 21.30 -1.88 -3.23
C GLN A 156 22.23 -2.88 -3.92
N THR A 157 23.52 -2.67 -3.72
CA THR A 157 24.57 -3.62 -4.07
C THR A 157 24.57 -4.83 -3.15
N ILE A 158 25.35 -5.89 -3.43
CA ILE A 158 25.47 -7.08 -2.57
C ILE A 158 25.95 -6.68 -1.16
N ASP A 159 26.86 -5.72 -1.08
CA ASP A 159 27.43 -5.17 0.14
C ASP A 159 26.59 -4.05 0.81
N GLY A 160 25.33 -3.84 0.32
CA GLY A 160 24.33 -3.06 1.05
C GLY A 160 24.27 -1.57 0.73
N PHE A 161 24.98 -1.07 -0.28
CA PHE A 161 25.05 0.35 -0.62
C PHE A 161 24.08 0.76 -1.71
N VAL A 162 23.57 2.01 -1.62
CA VAL A 162 22.61 2.60 -2.58
C VAL A 162 23.25 3.67 -3.47
N ALA A 163 24.44 4.11 -3.17
CA ALA A 163 25.23 5.03 -3.97
C ALA A 163 26.71 4.93 -3.57
N THR A 164 27.63 5.34 -4.45
CA THR A 164 29.03 5.54 -4.14
C THR A 164 29.23 6.70 -3.15
N SER A 165 30.41 6.86 -2.58
CA SER A 165 30.77 8.05 -1.78
C SER A 165 30.65 9.37 -2.54
N ALA A 166 30.81 9.35 -3.87
CA ALA A 166 30.60 10.49 -4.74
C ALA A 166 29.12 10.77 -5.07
N GLY A 167 28.16 9.91 -4.61
CA GLY A 167 26.75 10.05 -4.84
C GLY A 167 26.22 9.43 -6.15
N ASP A 168 27.06 8.71 -6.91
CA ASP A 168 26.60 8.00 -8.10
C ASP A 168 25.77 6.76 -7.70
N SER A 169 24.52 6.70 -8.18
CA SER A 169 23.54 5.64 -7.88
C SER A 169 22.94 5.00 -9.14
N LYS A 170 23.31 5.43 -10.34
CA LYS A 170 22.66 5.02 -11.61
C LYS A 170 23.57 4.15 -12.46
N TRP A 171 23.19 2.88 -12.75
CA TRP A 171 21.99 2.16 -12.31
C TRP A 171 22.42 0.94 -11.50
N ILE A 172 22.03 0.87 -10.24
CA ILE A 172 22.30 -0.31 -9.41
C ILE A 172 21.50 -1.51 -9.91
N SER A 173 20.17 -1.35 -10.05
CA SER A 173 19.30 -2.45 -10.46
C SER A 173 19.04 -2.48 -11.97
N ASN A 174 18.79 -3.68 -12.51
CA ASN A 174 18.54 -3.91 -13.92
C ASN A 174 17.13 -3.41 -14.39
N LEU A 175 16.90 -3.50 -15.71
CA LEU A 175 15.65 -3.04 -16.32
C LEU A 175 14.40 -3.80 -15.81
N PHE A 176 14.50 -5.10 -15.53
CA PHE A 176 13.38 -5.91 -15.06
C PHE A 176 12.96 -5.49 -13.65
N SER A 177 13.93 -5.23 -12.77
CA SER A 177 13.71 -4.67 -11.44
C SER A 177 13.05 -3.30 -11.50
N ARG A 178 13.56 -2.38 -12.33
CA ARG A 178 12.95 -1.05 -12.52
C ARG A 178 11.51 -1.14 -13.05
N ARG A 179 11.24 -2.04 -14.01
CA ARG A 179 9.86 -2.27 -14.49
C ARG A 179 8.94 -2.79 -13.37
N SER A 180 9.47 -3.63 -12.45
CA SER A 180 8.71 -4.06 -11.27
C SER A 180 8.34 -2.88 -10.36
N VAL A 181 9.26 -1.91 -10.17
CA VAL A 181 8.99 -0.66 -9.43
C VAL A 181 7.90 0.17 -10.12
N HIS A 182 7.96 0.35 -11.44
CA HIS A 182 6.91 1.05 -12.18
C HIS A 182 5.54 0.39 -12.05
N ARG A 183 5.46 -0.96 -11.98
CA ARG A 183 4.21 -1.67 -11.69
C ARG A 183 3.67 -1.40 -10.28
N LEU A 184 4.55 -1.18 -9.30
CA LEU A 184 4.13 -0.79 -7.96
C LEU A 184 3.63 0.66 -7.94
N ARG A 185 4.39 1.59 -8.55
CA ARG A 185 3.96 3.00 -8.70
C ARG A 185 2.59 3.15 -9.36
N ALA A 186 2.24 2.24 -10.28
CA ALA A 186 0.95 2.22 -10.97
C ALA A 186 -0.24 1.78 -10.11
N LYS A 187 -0.01 1.40 -8.84
CA LYS A 187 -1.01 0.81 -7.95
C LYS A 187 -1.15 1.52 -6.61
N VAL A 188 -0.07 2.13 -6.11
CA VAL A 188 -0.08 2.82 -4.81
C VAL A 188 -0.81 4.16 -4.90
N ASP A 189 -1.33 4.63 -3.76
CA ASP A 189 -2.03 5.92 -3.69
C ASP A 189 -1.07 7.10 -3.66
N ALA A 190 0.10 6.92 -3.01
CA ALA A 190 1.11 7.96 -2.92
C ALA A 190 2.53 7.39 -3.11
N ILE A 191 3.43 8.26 -3.63
CA ILE A 191 4.87 8.02 -3.69
C ILE A 191 5.54 9.15 -2.92
N VAL A 192 6.19 8.81 -1.81
CA VAL A 192 6.83 9.77 -0.90
C VAL A 192 8.34 9.78 -1.14
N THR A 193 8.91 10.96 -1.25
CA THR A 193 10.36 11.16 -1.34
C THR A 193 10.83 12.33 -0.48
N GLY A 194 12.12 12.37 -0.18
CA GLY A 194 12.75 13.51 0.46
C GLY A 194 13.33 14.50 -0.57
N ILE A 195 13.40 15.76 -0.19
CA ILE A 195 13.97 16.83 -1.04
C ILE A 195 15.39 16.50 -1.50
N GLY A 196 16.19 15.77 -0.71
CA GLY A 196 17.54 15.37 -1.13
C GLY A 196 17.55 14.55 -2.41
N THR A 197 16.61 13.60 -2.57
CA THR A 197 16.45 12.82 -3.79
C THR A 197 16.04 13.68 -4.98
N VAL A 198 15.17 14.69 -4.77
CA VAL A 198 14.74 15.59 -5.83
C VAL A 198 15.91 16.44 -6.32
N LEU A 199 16.71 16.98 -5.41
CA LEU A 199 17.88 17.81 -5.75
C LEU A 199 18.99 17.01 -6.44
N ALA A 200 19.14 15.72 -6.12
CA ALA A 200 20.18 14.87 -6.72
C ALA A 200 19.78 14.30 -8.08
N ASP A 201 18.51 13.90 -8.24
CA ASP A 201 18.08 13.05 -9.36
C ASP A 201 17.07 13.71 -10.30
N ASP A 202 16.45 14.81 -9.90
CA ASP A 202 15.30 15.45 -10.59
C ASP A 202 14.28 14.40 -11.12
N PRO A 203 13.69 13.57 -10.26
CA PRO A 203 12.90 12.42 -10.71
C PRO A 203 11.48 12.83 -11.09
N LEU A 204 10.86 12.12 -12.03
CA LEU A 204 9.41 12.24 -12.33
C LEU A 204 8.51 11.54 -11.30
N MET A 205 8.98 10.45 -10.71
CA MET A 205 8.24 9.60 -9.75
C MET A 205 6.87 9.15 -10.25
N THR A 206 6.74 8.88 -11.54
CA THR A 206 5.52 8.35 -12.17
C THR A 206 5.70 6.91 -12.61
N ALA A 207 4.60 6.18 -12.80
CA ALA A 207 4.60 4.90 -13.49
C ALA A 207 4.78 5.11 -15.00
N ARG A 208 5.67 4.33 -15.65
CA ARG A 208 5.93 4.37 -17.09
C ARG A 208 6.06 2.96 -17.63
N ASP A 209 5.68 2.75 -18.88
CA ASP A 209 5.81 1.49 -19.62
C ASP A 209 5.11 0.29 -18.96
N VAL A 210 4.06 0.55 -18.19
CA VAL A 210 3.21 -0.43 -17.51
C VAL A 210 1.75 0.04 -17.53
N PRO A 211 0.77 -0.89 -17.47
CA PRO A 211 -0.63 -0.51 -17.32
C PRO A 211 -0.85 0.30 -16.05
N LEU A 212 -1.40 1.49 -16.21
CA LEU A 212 -1.73 2.39 -15.11
C LEU A 212 -3.08 2.00 -14.53
N ARG A 213 -3.12 1.68 -13.23
CA ARG A 213 -4.37 1.47 -12.49
C ARG A 213 -4.76 2.69 -11.69
N ARG A 214 -3.75 3.39 -11.17
CA ARG A 214 -3.91 4.60 -10.37
C ARG A 214 -2.78 5.58 -10.66
N LEU A 215 -3.13 6.85 -10.72
CA LEU A 215 -2.13 7.92 -10.77
C LEU A 215 -1.78 8.31 -9.34
N ALA A 216 -0.62 7.83 -8.88
CA ALA A 216 -0.16 8.09 -7.52
C ALA A 216 0.11 9.59 -7.27
N ARG A 217 -0.28 10.09 -6.10
CA ARG A 217 0.13 11.40 -5.60
C ARG A 217 1.62 11.37 -5.27
N ARG A 218 2.38 12.29 -5.81
CA ARG A 218 3.80 12.47 -5.47
C ARG A 218 3.90 13.39 -4.26
N VAL A 219 4.68 13.00 -3.28
CA VAL A 219 4.82 13.74 -2.01
C VAL A 219 6.30 14.00 -1.76
N VAL A 220 6.67 15.25 -1.58
CA VAL A 220 8.04 15.67 -1.25
C VAL A 220 8.09 16.17 0.18
N VAL A 221 8.90 15.51 1.01
CA VAL A 221 9.23 15.99 2.36
C VAL A 221 10.33 17.02 2.24
N ASP A 222 9.99 18.29 2.41
CA ASP A 222 10.88 19.44 2.25
C ASP A 222 10.71 20.47 3.37
N PRO A 223 11.11 20.18 4.60
CA PRO A 223 10.88 21.05 5.75
C PRO A 223 11.40 22.47 5.58
N LYS A 224 12.34 22.69 4.65
CA LYS A 224 13.03 24.00 4.45
C LYS A 224 12.59 24.75 3.18
N GLY A 225 11.69 24.19 2.36
CA GLY A 225 11.21 24.84 1.14
C GLY A 225 12.30 25.03 0.06
N ARG A 226 13.02 23.97 -0.28
CA ARG A 226 14.14 23.98 -1.24
C ARG A 226 13.78 23.39 -2.60
N LEU A 227 12.52 22.98 -2.80
CA LEU A 227 12.07 22.37 -4.06
C LEU A 227 12.29 23.35 -5.21
N PRO A 228 13.06 23.00 -6.24
CA PRO A 228 13.24 23.85 -7.42
C PRO A 228 11.92 23.99 -8.18
N LEU A 229 11.55 25.22 -8.52
CA LEU A 229 10.31 25.50 -9.24
C LEU A 229 10.29 24.91 -10.66
N ASP A 230 11.45 24.65 -11.23
CA ASP A 230 11.62 24.13 -12.58
C ASP A 230 11.95 22.64 -12.65
N CYS A 231 11.89 21.90 -11.51
CA CYS A 231 12.10 20.45 -11.48
C CYS A 231 10.99 19.67 -12.20
N GLN A 232 11.29 18.45 -12.62
CA GLN A 232 10.36 17.58 -13.35
C GLN A 232 9.06 17.31 -12.57
N LEU A 233 9.14 17.21 -11.23
CA LEU A 233 7.95 17.03 -10.38
C LEU A 233 6.96 18.18 -10.54
N VAL A 234 7.42 19.42 -10.50
CA VAL A 234 6.57 20.61 -10.64
C VAL A 234 6.04 20.75 -12.07
N ARG A 235 6.93 20.62 -13.07
CA ARG A 235 6.52 20.73 -14.49
C ARG A 235 5.44 19.73 -14.89
N SER A 236 5.47 18.51 -14.31
CA SER A 236 4.53 17.44 -14.66
C SER A 236 3.17 17.52 -13.97
N VAL A 237 2.94 18.51 -13.10
CA VAL A 237 1.61 18.72 -12.47
C VAL A 237 0.57 19.07 -13.53
N THR A 238 0.91 19.89 -14.53
CA THR A 238 0.02 20.25 -15.64
C THR A 238 -0.42 19.06 -16.48
N GLY A 239 0.35 17.96 -16.47
CA GLY A 239 0.00 16.67 -17.08
C GLY A 239 -0.90 15.78 -16.20
N GLY A 240 -1.48 16.31 -15.10
CA GLY A 240 -2.43 15.65 -14.24
C GLY A 240 -1.81 14.82 -13.09
N ALA A 241 -0.48 14.76 -12.96
CA ALA A 241 0.15 14.02 -11.88
C ALA A 241 0.19 14.87 -10.58
N PRO A 242 -0.63 14.58 -9.55
CA PRO A 242 -0.75 15.43 -8.37
C PRO A 242 0.56 15.45 -7.57
N LEU A 243 0.91 16.63 -7.05
CA LEU A 243 2.10 16.87 -6.24
C LEU A 243 1.70 17.54 -4.93
N THR A 244 2.24 17.04 -3.82
CA THR A 244 2.18 17.67 -2.50
C THR A 244 3.60 17.94 -2.01
N VAL A 245 3.82 19.12 -1.44
CA VAL A 245 5.09 19.47 -0.79
C VAL A 245 4.81 19.73 0.69
N ALA A 246 5.45 18.97 1.56
CA ALA A 246 5.31 19.10 3.00
C ALA A 246 6.46 19.92 3.57
N VAL A 247 6.14 21.03 4.23
CA VAL A 247 7.08 22.02 4.73
C VAL A 247 6.89 22.31 6.21
N SER A 248 7.85 23.02 6.85
CA SER A 248 7.60 23.64 8.14
C SER A 248 6.88 24.99 7.97
N PRO A 249 6.02 25.42 8.90
CA PRO A 249 5.19 26.63 8.74
C PRO A 249 6.00 27.89 8.43
N SER A 250 7.15 28.05 9.06
CA SER A 250 8.04 29.19 8.83
C SER A 250 8.51 29.37 7.36
N VAL A 251 8.36 28.34 6.52
CA VAL A 251 8.69 28.43 5.09
C VAL A 251 7.67 29.27 4.34
N LEU A 252 6.39 29.17 4.71
CA LEU A 252 5.30 29.88 4.03
C LEU A 252 5.46 31.39 4.12
N GLU A 253 5.97 31.88 5.25
CA GLU A 253 6.26 33.31 5.46
C GLU A 253 7.56 33.75 4.78
N ARG A 254 8.63 32.99 5.00
CA ARG A 254 9.97 33.33 4.50
C ARG A 254 10.09 33.27 2.98
N ASN A 255 9.35 32.37 2.34
CA ASN A 255 9.41 32.07 0.90
C ASN A 255 8.05 32.28 0.22
N ALA A 256 7.36 33.40 0.53
CA ALA A 256 5.99 33.65 0.08
C ALA A 256 5.81 33.59 -1.45
N ASP A 257 6.78 34.08 -2.23
CA ASP A 257 6.73 34.03 -3.69
C ASP A 257 6.91 32.62 -4.24
N TRP A 258 7.80 31.82 -3.65
CA TRP A 258 7.96 30.40 -3.96
C TRP A 258 6.67 29.64 -3.68
N TYR A 259 6.07 29.87 -2.51
CA TYR A 259 4.80 29.27 -2.11
C TYR A 259 3.68 29.62 -3.09
N ARG A 260 3.51 30.90 -3.40
CA ARG A 260 2.51 31.39 -4.37
C ARG A 260 2.69 30.74 -5.72
N THR A 261 3.91 30.69 -6.25
CA THR A 261 4.23 30.07 -7.53
C THR A 261 3.88 28.59 -7.58
N LEU A 262 4.10 27.84 -6.49
CA LEU A 262 3.72 26.43 -6.42
C LEU A 262 2.20 26.27 -6.45
N LEU A 263 1.44 27.08 -5.69
CA LEU A 263 -0.01 27.04 -5.70
C LEU A 263 -0.58 27.36 -7.10
N GLU A 264 -0.06 28.40 -7.77
CA GLU A 264 -0.45 28.78 -9.14
C GLU A 264 -0.21 27.64 -10.15
N ARG A 265 0.78 26.79 -9.90
CA ARG A 265 1.07 25.59 -10.72
C ARG A 265 0.26 24.36 -10.31
N GLY A 266 -0.65 24.49 -9.35
CA GLY A 266 -1.51 23.39 -8.88
C GLY A 266 -0.81 22.41 -7.96
N VAL A 267 0.27 22.82 -7.29
CA VAL A 267 0.95 22.01 -6.28
C VAL A 267 0.29 22.24 -4.92
N ASP A 268 -0.09 21.17 -4.22
CA ASP A 268 -0.52 21.25 -2.83
C ASP A 268 0.71 21.53 -1.94
N VAL A 269 0.74 22.64 -1.21
CA VAL A 269 1.76 22.90 -0.20
C VAL A 269 1.10 22.84 1.17
N VAL A 270 1.60 21.95 2.03
CA VAL A 270 1.05 21.70 3.36
C VAL A 270 2.13 21.89 4.43
N ALA A 271 1.77 22.52 5.54
CA ALA A 271 2.70 22.79 6.61
C ALA A 271 2.39 21.94 7.84
N PHE A 272 3.44 21.43 8.48
CA PHE A 272 3.37 20.67 9.72
C PHE A 272 4.34 21.25 10.73
N GLU A 273 3.84 21.45 11.96
CA GLU A 273 4.68 21.90 13.07
C GLU A 273 5.76 20.86 13.40
N PRO A 274 6.99 21.30 13.68
CA PRO A 274 8.02 20.40 14.16
C PRO A 274 7.72 19.93 15.59
N ASP A 275 8.33 18.81 15.99
CA ASP A 275 8.31 18.38 17.40
C ASP A 275 9.07 19.35 18.35
N ALA A 276 9.12 19.02 19.63
CA ALA A 276 9.79 19.83 20.64
C ALA A 276 11.31 19.96 20.38
N GLU A 277 11.90 19.02 19.66
CA GLU A 277 13.29 19.01 19.24
C GLU A 277 13.53 19.68 17.88
N GLY A 278 12.48 20.25 17.27
CA GLY A 278 12.53 20.96 15.99
C GLY A 278 12.61 20.01 14.76
N ARG A 279 12.29 18.72 14.91
CA ARG A 279 12.29 17.75 13.83
C ARG A 279 10.95 17.69 13.12
N PHE A 280 10.95 17.48 11.82
CA PHE A 280 9.75 17.26 11.04
C PHE A 280 9.14 15.89 11.37
N VAL A 281 7.89 15.87 11.89
CA VAL A 281 7.17 14.64 12.27
C VAL A 281 6.52 14.03 11.03
N ILE A 282 7.04 12.90 10.57
CA ILE A 282 6.57 12.27 9.32
C ILE A 282 5.20 11.61 9.52
N ALA A 283 4.92 11.11 10.71
CA ALA A 283 3.62 10.53 11.06
C ALA A 283 2.47 11.51 10.84
N ASP A 284 2.65 12.82 11.08
CA ASP A 284 1.59 13.83 10.88
C ASP A 284 1.29 14.04 9.40
N LEU A 285 2.31 14.08 8.55
CA LEU A 285 2.13 14.07 7.10
C LEU A 285 1.38 12.81 6.63
N LEU A 286 1.74 11.64 7.13
CA LEU A 286 1.09 10.39 6.76
C LEU A 286 -0.37 10.35 7.23
N ARG A 287 -0.69 10.81 8.44
CA ARG A 287 -2.07 10.95 8.92
C ARG A 287 -2.88 11.90 8.04
N TRP A 288 -2.30 13.04 7.68
CA TRP A 288 -2.93 13.98 6.77
C TRP A 288 -3.21 13.35 5.40
N LEU A 289 -2.25 12.61 4.83
CA LEU A 289 -2.44 11.88 3.58
C LEU A 289 -3.57 10.85 3.67
N ALA A 290 -3.64 10.09 4.76
CA ALA A 290 -4.69 9.09 4.98
C ALA A 290 -6.08 9.73 5.10
N ARG A 291 -6.17 10.84 5.83
CA ARG A 291 -7.43 11.53 6.12
C ARG A 291 -7.91 12.39 4.97
N GLU A 292 -7.07 13.32 4.49
CA GLU A 292 -7.47 14.37 3.54
C GLU A 292 -7.34 13.92 2.08
N ARG A 293 -6.52 12.91 1.82
CA ARG A 293 -6.27 12.38 0.46
C ARG A 293 -6.66 10.91 0.31
N GLN A 294 -7.20 10.30 1.38
CA GLN A 294 -7.65 8.90 1.44
C GLN A 294 -6.57 7.90 0.99
N VAL A 295 -5.31 8.21 1.27
CA VAL A 295 -4.17 7.34 0.97
C VAL A 295 -4.24 6.12 1.88
N SER A 296 -4.35 4.94 1.30
CA SER A 296 -4.30 3.65 1.99
C SER A 296 -2.93 3.02 1.92
N THR A 297 -2.21 3.23 0.82
CA THR A 297 -0.86 2.69 0.60
C THR A 297 0.07 3.77 0.07
N ALA A 298 1.17 3.99 0.78
CA ALA A 298 2.25 4.90 0.38
C ALA A 298 3.53 4.11 0.08
N MET A 299 4.12 4.34 -1.09
CA MET A 299 5.44 3.84 -1.42
C MET A 299 6.47 4.92 -1.12
N VAL A 300 7.55 4.57 -0.42
CA VAL A 300 8.65 5.50 -0.13
C VAL A 300 9.84 5.14 -1.00
N GLU A 301 10.25 6.09 -1.83
CA GLU A 301 11.46 6.03 -2.65
C GLU A 301 12.35 7.23 -2.29
N SER A 302 13.26 7.05 -1.36
CA SER A 302 14.06 8.15 -0.82
C SER A 302 15.45 7.68 -0.42
N GLY A 303 16.32 8.66 -0.18
CA GLY A 303 17.64 8.42 0.40
C GLY A 303 17.58 8.08 1.91
N PRO A 304 18.74 7.74 2.48
CA PRO A 304 18.83 7.17 3.82
C PRO A 304 18.26 8.06 4.94
N LYS A 305 18.31 9.39 4.80
CA LYS A 305 17.82 10.30 5.85
C LYS A 305 16.33 10.17 6.11
N LEU A 306 15.50 10.17 5.05
CA LEU A 306 14.05 10.04 5.23
C LEU A 306 13.68 8.61 5.63
N LEU A 307 14.32 7.60 5.05
CA LEU A 307 14.08 6.20 5.44
C LEU A 307 14.48 5.96 6.89
N GLY A 308 15.59 6.56 7.36
CA GLY A 308 16.01 6.49 8.76
C GLY A 308 15.01 7.14 9.71
N ALA A 309 14.55 8.35 9.41
CA ALA A 309 13.54 9.03 10.22
C ALA A 309 12.22 8.22 10.28
N MET A 310 11.76 7.68 9.15
CA MET A 310 10.56 6.81 9.13
C MET A 310 10.78 5.51 9.90
N HIS A 311 11.99 4.97 9.89
CA HIS A 311 12.33 3.80 10.69
C HIS A 311 12.29 4.12 12.19
N GLU A 312 12.87 5.24 12.61
CA GLU A 312 12.87 5.69 14.01
C GLU A 312 11.46 5.98 14.54
N GLU A 313 10.56 6.49 13.69
CA GLU A 313 9.14 6.69 14.02
C GLU A 313 8.30 5.40 13.92
N GLY A 314 8.89 4.23 13.55
CA GLY A 314 8.16 2.95 13.44
C GLY A 314 7.15 2.90 12.28
N LEU A 315 7.34 3.68 11.22
CA LEU A 315 6.37 3.87 10.15
C LEU A 315 6.52 2.88 8.97
N LEU A 316 7.52 2.00 8.98
CA LEU A 316 7.81 1.11 7.86
C LEU A 316 7.11 -0.25 8.02
N ASN A 317 5.98 -0.45 7.34
CA ASN A 317 5.23 -1.71 7.39
C ASN A 317 5.84 -2.80 6.50
N GLN A 318 6.37 -2.41 5.33
CA GLN A 318 7.03 -3.33 4.39
C GLN A 318 8.32 -2.74 3.84
N LEU A 319 9.29 -3.63 3.59
CA LEU A 319 10.54 -3.29 2.90
C LEU A 319 10.61 -4.06 1.58
N LEU A 320 10.73 -3.35 0.48
CA LEU A 320 10.90 -3.90 -0.87
C LEU A 320 12.32 -3.64 -1.34
N VAL A 321 13.19 -4.61 -1.14
CA VAL A 321 14.62 -4.48 -1.37
C VAL A 321 15.02 -5.20 -2.65
N PHE A 322 15.68 -4.50 -3.56
CA PHE A 322 16.32 -5.11 -4.74
C PHE A 322 17.82 -5.18 -4.48
N ILE A 323 18.37 -6.38 -4.54
CA ILE A 323 19.81 -6.63 -4.43
C ILE A 323 20.35 -6.91 -5.82
N ALA A 324 21.23 -6.06 -6.30
CA ALA A 324 21.90 -6.23 -7.59
C ALA A 324 23.28 -6.91 -7.41
N PRO A 325 23.77 -7.67 -8.41
CA PRO A 325 25.04 -8.37 -8.35
C PRO A 325 26.22 -7.43 -8.57
N THR A 326 26.28 -6.34 -7.79
CA THR A 326 27.32 -5.31 -7.82
C THR A 326 27.95 -5.21 -6.45
N LEU A 327 29.27 -5.06 -6.40
CA LEU A 327 30.05 -4.86 -5.18
C LEU A 327 30.78 -3.51 -5.30
N LEU A 328 30.59 -2.63 -4.32
CA LEU A 328 31.32 -1.34 -4.28
C LEU A 328 32.62 -1.46 -3.49
N GLY A 329 32.61 -2.13 -2.33
CA GLY A 329 33.79 -2.25 -1.47
C GLY A 329 34.29 -0.91 -0.90
N ASP A 330 33.48 0.14 -0.95
CA ASP A 330 33.80 1.49 -0.51
C ASP A 330 33.19 1.75 0.88
N PRO A 331 34.01 1.86 1.95
CA PRO A 331 33.48 2.08 3.31
C PRO A 331 32.79 3.45 3.49
N ALA A 332 32.99 4.40 2.57
CA ALA A 332 32.35 5.70 2.57
C ALA A 332 31.09 5.75 1.70
N ALA A 333 30.74 4.64 1.04
CA ALA A 333 29.52 4.53 0.24
C ALA A 333 28.25 4.70 1.09
N GLN A 334 27.16 5.14 0.47
CA GLN A 334 25.91 5.44 1.17
C GLN A 334 25.13 4.17 1.50
N SER A 335 24.79 3.97 2.77
CA SER A 335 23.86 2.93 3.22
C SER A 335 22.43 3.23 2.78
N SER A 336 21.58 2.19 2.75
CA SER A 336 20.17 2.33 2.35
C SER A 336 19.30 3.07 3.38
N VAL A 337 19.56 2.87 4.67
CA VAL A 337 18.81 3.45 5.79
C VAL A 337 19.77 4.16 6.70
N GLY A 338 19.50 5.43 6.97
CA GLY A 338 20.20 6.22 7.99
C GLY A 338 19.55 6.01 9.36
N GLY A 339 19.85 6.89 10.28
CA GLY A 339 19.24 6.89 11.63
C GLY A 339 20.29 6.92 12.73
N SER A 340 19.81 6.87 13.95
CA SER A 340 20.64 6.87 15.16
C SER A 340 21.38 5.54 15.32
N PRO A 341 22.59 5.55 15.87
CA PRO A 341 23.34 4.32 16.14
C PRO A 341 22.58 3.38 17.09
N ILE A 342 22.56 2.10 16.76
CA ILE A 342 21.97 1.05 17.60
C ILE A 342 23.08 0.38 18.39
N ALA A 343 22.97 0.34 19.72
CA ALA A 343 24.00 -0.18 20.61
C ALA A 343 24.15 -1.72 20.56
N SER A 344 23.11 -2.44 20.17
CA SER A 344 23.12 -3.91 20.11
C SER A 344 22.21 -4.47 19.01
N ILE A 345 22.54 -5.64 18.48
CA ILE A 345 21.70 -6.37 17.52
C ILE A 345 20.34 -6.74 18.12
N ALA A 346 20.25 -6.93 19.44
CA ALA A 346 18.98 -7.21 20.12
C ALA A 346 17.99 -6.04 20.02
N GLY A 347 18.48 -4.80 19.96
CA GLY A 347 17.64 -3.60 19.79
C GLY A 347 17.26 -3.29 18.32
N ALA A 348 17.74 -4.08 17.37
CA ALA A 348 17.41 -3.85 15.97
C ALA A 348 15.96 -4.27 15.64
N ALA A 349 15.29 -3.49 14.81
CA ALA A 349 13.96 -3.85 14.30
C ALA A 349 14.00 -5.17 13.53
N ARG A 350 12.97 -5.98 13.72
CA ARG A 350 12.86 -7.28 13.10
C ARG A 350 11.81 -7.25 11.98
N TYR A 351 12.11 -7.96 10.92
CA TYR A 351 11.23 -8.13 9.77
C TYR A 351 11.20 -9.60 9.37
N ARG A 352 10.05 -10.07 8.92
CA ARG A 352 9.87 -11.42 8.37
C ARG A 352 9.91 -11.38 6.85
N LEU A 353 10.62 -12.29 6.22
CA LEU A 353 10.62 -12.46 4.76
C LEU A 353 9.25 -13.01 4.32
N ASP A 354 8.53 -12.23 3.52
CA ASP A 354 7.24 -12.60 2.92
C ASP A 354 7.40 -13.26 1.55
N HIS A 355 8.30 -12.69 0.74
CA HIS A 355 8.45 -13.16 -0.64
C HIS A 355 9.85 -12.82 -1.20
N MET A 356 10.39 -13.77 -1.96
CA MET A 356 11.62 -13.60 -2.74
C MET A 356 11.34 -13.86 -4.22
N LYS A 357 11.90 -13.03 -5.10
CA LYS A 357 11.76 -13.22 -6.54
C LYS A 357 12.99 -12.74 -7.30
N ARG A 358 13.43 -13.54 -8.27
CA ARG A 358 14.52 -13.19 -9.18
C ARG A 358 14.03 -12.33 -10.35
N PHE A 359 14.81 -11.33 -10.74
CA PHE A 359 14.59 -10.42 -11.87
C PHE A 359 15.89 -10.31 -12.70
N GLY A 360 16.09 -11.21 -13.64
CA GLY A 360 17.41 -11.38 -14.26
C GLY A 360 18.42 -11.83 -13.19
N ASP A 361 19.47 -11.05 -12.97
CA ASP A 361 20.47 -11.33 -11.93
C ASP A 361 20.20 -10.58 -10.61
N ASP A 362 19.23 -9.67 -10.59
CA ASP A 362 18.78 -9.06 -9.33
C ASP A 362 17.87 -9.99 -8.55
N VAL A 363 17.89 -9.86 -7.22
CA VAL A 363 16.94 -10.51 -6.31
C VAL A 363 16.10 -9.44 -5.62
N ARG A 364 14.77 -9.59 -5.68
CA ARG A 364 13.84 -8.77 -4.91
C ARG A 364 13.40 -9.52 -3.67
N LEU A 365 13.57 -8.90 -2.52
CA LEU A 365 13.09 -9.36 -1.23
C LEU A 365 11.95 -8.46 -0.77
N LEU A 366 10.87 -9.06 -0.30
CA LEU A 366 9.77 -8.38 0.37
C LEU A 366 9.75 -8.82 1.82
N TYR A 367 9.99 -7.89 2.71
CA TYR A 367 9.91 -8.09 4.15
C TYR A 367 8.71 -7.35 4.72
N ARG A 368 8.20 -7.84 5.84
CA ARG A 368 7.17 -7.19 6.65
C ARG A 368 7.68 -6.99 8.06
N ALA A 369 7.30 -5.86 8.69
CA ALA A 369 7.50 -5.66 10.11
C ALA A 369 6.84 -6.81 10.89
N THR A 370 7.52 -7.30 11.91
CA THR A 370 6.92 -8.17 12.92
C THR A 370 6.25 -7.29 13.96
N ASP A 371 5.03 -7.64 14.35
CA ASP A 371 4.30 -7.00 15.43
C ASP A 371 5.08 -7.03 16.73
#